data_8fb37fc91a9059b6d3a0e76792e2d8fd
#
_entry.id   8fb37fc91a9059b6d3a0e76792e2d8fd
#
_cell.length_a   1.000
_cell.length_b   1.000
_cell.length_c   1.000
_cell.angle_alpha   90.00
_cell.angle_beta   90.00
_cell.angle_gamma   90.00
#
_symmetry.space_group_name_H-M   'P 1'
#
loop_
_entity.id
_entity.type
_entity.pdbx_description
1 polymer ?
#
loop_
_entity_poly.entity_id
_entity_poly.type
_entity_poly.pdbx_seq_one_letter_code
_entity_poly.pdbx_strand_id
1 'polypeptide(L)'
;AGPTTSIREEPYQGDIMRWFGIRGVIGKGGMADKTLAACKEHGAVYLHAIGGAAQVLAECITKVRGVHMLEEFGSPEAIWEFEMKAFPAVVTMDSHGESLHKDILAKSEDALAQRR
;
A
#
# COMPACT_ATOMS: atom_id res chain seq x y z
N ALA A 1 7.39 11.53 2.27
CA ALA A 1 7.33 10.08 2.08
C ALA A 1 6.30 9.72 1.00
N GLY A 2 6.63 8.73 0.18
CA GLY A 2 5.69 8.15 -0.77
C GLY A 2 5.44 8.93 -2.07
N PRO A 3 6.45 9.36 -2.82
CA PRO A 3 6.25 10.06 -4.09
C PRO A 3 5.73 9.14 -5.21
N THR A 4 6.08 7.85 -5.19
CA THR A 4 5.74 6.88 -6.25
C THR A 4 4.34 6.29 -6.05
N THR A 5 3.66 6.00 -7.15
CA THR A 5 2.33 5.38 -7.16
C THR A 5 2.41 3.89 -6.83
N SER A 6 1.69 3.44 -5.82
CA SER A 6 1.73 2.05 -5.34
C SER A 6 1.27 1.01 -6.37
N ILE A 7 0.34 1.34 -7.24
CA ILE A 7 -0.18 0.42 -8.28
C ILE A 7 0.91 -0.08 -9.25
N ARG A 8 2.03 0.60 -9.35
CA ARG A 8 3.17 0.15 -10.16
C ARG A 8 3.79 -1.15 -9.62
N GLU A 9 3.63 -1.40 -8.32
CA GLU A 9 4.11 -2.60 -7.64
C GLU A 9 3.13 -3.78 -7.75
N GLU A 10 1.97 -3.60 -8.35
CA GLU A 10 0.95 -4.64 -8.53
C GLU A 10 1.48 -5.95 -9.13
N PRO A 11 2.38 -5.94 -10.12
CA PRO A 11 2.92 -7.19 -10.68
C PRO A 11 3.79 -7.98 -9.71
N TYR A 12 4.38 -7.33 -8.70
CA TYR A 12 5.42 -7.89 -7.83
C TYR A 12 4.95 -8.13 -6.40
N GLN A 13 3.91 -7.42 -5.96
CA GLN A 13 3.52 -7.37 -4.55
C GLN A 13 3.18 -8.75 -3.97
N GLY A 14 2.48 -9.59 -4.74
CA GLY A 14 2.14 -10.95 -4.30
C GLY A 14 3.38 -11.83 -4.10
N ASP A 15 4.36 -11.74 -4.97
CA ASP A 15 5.61 -12.48 -4.84
C ASP A 15 6.42 -12.05 -3.63
N ILE A 16 6.48 -10.75 -3.37
CA ILE A 16 7.15 -10.21 -2.18
C ILE A 16 6.47 -10.69 -0.90
N MET A 17 5.14 -10.69 -0.84
CA MET A 17 4.38 -11.26 0.30
C MET A 17 4.74 -12.72 0.53
N ARG A 18 4.80 -13.52 -0.53
CA ARG A 18 5.12 -14.93 -0.46
C ARG A 18 6.56 -15.19 -0.01
N TRP A 19 7.54 -14.53 -0.64
CA TRP A 19 8.95 -14.78 -0.39
C TRP A 19 9.41 -14.34 0.99
N PHE A 20 8.91 -13.23 1.48
CA PHE A 20 9.34 -12.63 2.74
C PHE A 20 8.32 -12.80 3.90
N GLY A 21 7.21 -13.48 3.65
CA GLY A 21 6.19 -13.68 4.68
C GLY A 21 5.52 -12.38 5.15
N ILE A 22 5.44 -11.37 4.29
CA ILE A 22 4.88 -10.06 4.62
C ILE A 22 3.37 -10.20 4.84
N ARG A 23 2.86 -9.61 5.93
CA ARG A 23 1.44 -9.64 6.30
C ARG A 23 0.76 -8.28 6.27
N GLY A 24 1.50 -7.22 6.13
CA GLY A 24 0.97 -5.87 5.99
C GLY A 24 1.74 -5.09 4.96
N VAL A 25 1.04 -4.41 4.07
CA VAL A 25 1.62 -3.52 3.06
C VAL A 25 0.95 -2.17 3.19
N ILE A 26 1.73 -1.11 3.24
CA ILE A 26 1.23 0.26 3.25
C ILE A 26 1.59 0.91 1.92
N GLY A 27 0.59 1.44 1.23
CA GLY A 27 0.80 2.19 0.01
C GLY A 27 -0.14 3.37 -0.10
N LYS A 28 0.10 4.25 -1.02
CA LYS A 28 -0.83 5.33 -1.35
C LYS A 28 -1.66 5.00 -2.57
N GLY A 29 -2.95 5.27 -2.50
CA GLY A 29 -3.89 4.83 -3.52
C GLY A 29 -4.22 3.35 -3.42
N GLY A 30 -4.93 2.83 -4.41
CA GLY A 30 -5.35 1.44 -4.47
C GLY A 30 -4.31 0.52 -5.08
N MET A 31 -4.56 -0.77 -4.89
CA MET A 31 -3.94 -1.87 -5.61
C MET A 31 -5.02 -2.67 -6.33
N ALA A 32 -4.65 -3.63 -7.16
CA ALA A 32 -5.58 -4.38 -7.98
C ALA A 32 -5.71 -5.86 -7.56
N ASP A 33 -6.23 -6.68 -8.44
CA ASP A 33 -6.69 -8.04 -8.15
C ASP A 33 -5.58 -9.00 -7.72
N LYS A 34 -4.36 -8.84 -8.25
CA LYS A 34 -3.23 -9.69 -7.86
C LYS A 34 -2.84 -9.48 -6.40
N THR A 35 -2.79 -8.22 -5.96
CA THR A 35 -2.53 -7.91 -4.54
C THR A 35 -3.66 -8.39 -3.65
N LEU A 36 -4.92 -8.23 -4.07
CA LEU A 36 -6.07 -8.74 -3.32
C LEU A 36 -6.03 -10.26 -3.15
N ALA A 37 -5.75 -10.98 -4.24
CA ALA A 37 -5.59 -12.43 -4.20
C ALA A 37 -4.43 -12.86 -3.28
N ALA A 38 -3.31 -12.15 -3.30
CA ALA A 38 -2.18 -12.41 -2.44
C ALA A 38 -2.49 -12.13 -0.96
N CYS A 39 -3.25 -11.07 -0.65
CA CYS A 39 -3.73 -10.79 0.71
C CYS A 39 -4.55 -11.96 1.25
N LYS A 40 -5.46 -12.51 0.44
CA LYS A 40 -6.28 -13.66 0.79
C LYS A 40 -5.44 -14.92 0.96
N GLU A 41 -4.56 -15.23 0.02
CA GLU A 41 -3.74 -16.43 0.02
C GLU A 41 -2.76 -16.47 1.19
N HIS A 42 -2.14 -15.34 1.51
CA HIS A 42 -1.09 -15.26 2.52
C HIS A 42 -1.55 -14.71 3.87
N GLY A 43 -2.83 -14.41 4.05
CA GLY A 43 -3.34 -13.85 5.29
C GLY A 43 -2.77 -12.45 5.59
N ALA A 44 -2.74 -11.60 4.57
CA ALA A 44 -2.17 -10.26 4.63
C ALA A 44 -3.24 -9.17 4.46
N VAL A 45 -2.87 -7.94 4.74
CA VAL A 45 -3.72 -6.75 4.54
C VAL A 45 -2.98 -5.67 3.77
N TYR A 46 -3.73 -4.90 2.99
CA TYR A 46 -3.24 -3.69 2.36
C TYR A 46 -3.84 -2.47 3.05
N LEU A 47 -2.99 -1.56 3.47
CA LEU A 47 -3.34 -0.32 4.14
C LEU A 47 -3.11 0.85 3.18
N HIS A 48 -4.14 1.64 2.99
CA HIS A 48 -4.11 2.83 2.15
C HIS A 48 -3.69 4.03 2.99
N ALA A 49 -2.57 4.64 2.64
CA ALA A 49 -2.18 5.97 3.09
C ALA A 49 -2.70 7.04 2.13
N ILE A 50 -2.99 8.23 2.63
CA ILE A 50 -3.56 9.31 1.83
C ILE A 50 -2.51 9.85 0.86
N GLY A 51 -2.79 9.81 -0.44
CA GLY A 51 -1.96 10.43 -1.47
C GLY A 51 -1.96 11.96 -1.32
N GLY A 52 -0.82 12.59 -1.60
CA GLY A 52 -0.64 14.04 -1.45
C GLY A 52 -0.28 14.51 -0.03
N ALA A 53 -0.41 13.65 0.98
CA ALA A 53 -0.09 13.97 2.37
C ALA A 53 1.35 13.58 2.77
N ALA A 54 2.30 13.58 1.84
CA ALA A 54 3.65 13.07 2.04
C ALA A 54 4.38 13.72 3.23
N GLN A 55 4.20 15.01 3.45
CA GLN A 55 4.79 15.70 4.59
C GLN A 55 4.21 15.23 5.91
N VAL A 56 2.89 15.14 6.02
CA VAL A 56 2.20 14.65 7.23
C VAL A 56 2.61 13.22 7.54
N LEU A 57 2.71 12.37 6.52
CA LEU A 57 3.16 10.99 6.68
C LEU A 57 4.63 10.92 7.13
N ALA A 58 5.49 11.80 6.60
CA ALA A 58 6.89 11.88 7.00
C ALA A 58 7.06 12.31 8.47
N GLU A 59 6.19 13.18 8.97
CA GLU A 59 6.18 13.59 10.38
C GLU A 59 5.84 12.45 11.35
N CYS A 60 5.17 11.39 10.85
CA CYS A 60 4.93 10.17 11.64
C CYS A 60 6.18 9.29 11.79
N ILE A 61 7.24 9.53 11.02
CA ILE A 61 8.53 8.82 11.14
C ILE A 61 9.31 9.46 12.28
N THR A 62 9.46 8.72 13.37
CA THR A 62 10.12 9.23 14.58
C THR A 62 11.61 8.95 14.60
N LYS A 63 12.06 7.93 13.87
CA LYS A 63 13.47 7.54 13.80
C LYS A 63 13.76 6.74 12.54
N VAL A 64 14.92 6.96 11.96
CA VAL A 64 15.50 6.08 10.94
C VAL A 64 16.43 5.09 11.65
N ARG A 65 16.13 3.81 11.56
CA ARG A 65 16.92 2.75 12.20
C ARG A 65 18.05 2.24 11.32
N GLY A 66 17.85 2.23 10.02
CA GLY A 66 18.83 1.73 9.08
C GLY A 66 18.44 1.99 7.64
N VAL A 67 19.37 1.70 6.74
CA VAL A 67 19.19 1.75 5.30
C VAL A 67 19.93 0.59 4.65
N HIS A 68 19.29 -0.03 3.66
CA HIS A 68 19.85 -1.12 2.89
C HIS A 68 19.87 -0.76 1.41
N MET A 69 20.88 -1.23 0.68
CA MET A 69 21.05 -1.05 -0.77
C MET A 69 21.13 0.43 -1.20
N LEU A 70 21.71 1.26 -0.34
CA LEU A 70 21.86 2.69 -0.61
C LEU A 70 22.85 2.96 -1.75
N GLU A 71 23.95 2.22 -1.80
CA GLU A 71 24.98 2.37 -2.82
C GLU A 71 24.51 1.86 -4.18
N GLU A 72 23.71 0.77 -4.18
CA GLU A 72 23.23 0.13 -5.41
C GLU A 72 22.11 0.92 -6.07
N PHE A 73 21.18 1.45 -5.27
CA PHE A 73 19.94 2.06 -5.78
C PHE A 73 19.83 3.56 -5.53
N GLY A 74 20.72 4.12 -4.73
CA GLY A 74 20.60 5.52 -4.31
C GLY A 74 19.50 5.76 -3.29
N SER A 75 19.49 6.94 -2.71
CA SER A 75 18.57 7.32 -1.62
C SER A 75 17.07 7.16 -1.95
N PRO A 76 16.59 7.43 -3.17
CA PRO A 76 15.16 7.29 -3.48
C PRO A 76 14.65 5.85 -3.55
N GLU A 77 15.51 4.91 -3.88
CA GLU A 77 15.15 3.50 -4.14
C GLU A 77 15.74 2.53 -3.11
N ALA A 78 16.49 3.02 -2.14
CA ALA A 78 17.02 2.23 -1.04
C ALA A 78 15.89 1.77 -0.10
N ILE A 79 16.16 0.72 0.66
CA ILE A 79 15.22 0.18 1.65
C ILE A 79 15.55 0.81 3.01
N TRP A 80 14.63 1.61 3.53
CA TRP A 80 14.78 2.33 4.79
C TRP A 80 14.00 1.65 5.91
N GLU A 81 14.62 1.47 7.05
CA GLU A 81 13.96 1.00 8.27
C GLU A 81 13.56 2.19 9.15
N PHE A 82 12.27 2.30 9.46
CA PHE A 82 11.71 3.40 10.24
C PHE A 82 11.04 2.94 11.53
N GLU A 83 11.17 3.74 12.57
CA GLU A 83 10.18 3.78 13.64
C GLU A 83 9.10 4.79 13.27
N MET A 84 7.85 4.40 13.42
CA MET A 84 6.70 5.26 13.14
C MET A 84 5.77 5.36 14.33
N LYS A 85 5.11 6.50 14.47
CA LYS A 85 4.10 6.74 15.50
C LYS A 85 2.87 7.38 14.89
N ALA A 86 1.69 6.81 15.19
CA ALA A 86 0.39 7.34 14.76
C ALA A 86 0.28 7.54 13.24
N PHE A 87 0.87 6.66 12.46
CA PHE A 87 0.80 6.72 10.99
C PHE A 87 -0.63 6.43 10.52
N PRO A 88 -1.31 7.38 9.86
CA PRO A 88 -2.69 7.22 9.46
C PRO A 88 -2.79 6.35 8.21
N ALA A 89 -3.50 5.25 8.31
CA ALA A 89 -3.79 4.37 7.18
C ALA A 89 -5.12 3.64 7.39
N VAL A 90 -5.77 3.27 6.29
CA VAL A 90 -7.05 2.55 6.28
C VAL A 90 -6.85 1.19 5.64
N VAL A 91 -7.35 0.13 6.26
CA VAL A 91 -7.38 -1.20 5.64
C VAL A 91 -8.38 -1.16 4.47
N THR A 92 -7.89 -1.35 3.27
CA THR A 92 -8.70 -1.31 2.05
C THR A 92 -8.75 -2.63 1.30
N MET A 93 -7.84 -3.56 1.61
CA MET A 93 -7.91 -4.96 1.19
C MET A 93 -7.59 -5.84 2.38
N ASP A 94 -8.35 -6.90 2.57
CA ASP A 94 -8.19 -7.79 3.70
C ASP A 94 -7.85 -9.24 3.30
N SER A 95 -7.63 -10.07 4.30
CA SER A 95 -7.30 -11.49 4.13
C SER A 95 -8.52 -12.36 3.76
N HIS A 96 -9.72 -11.79 3.75
CA HIS A 96 -10.94 -12.47 3.33
C HIS A 96 -11.23 -12.29 1.83
N GLY A 97 -10.49 -11.43 1.16
CA GLY A 97 -10.64 -11.12 -0.26
C GLY A 97 -11.61 -9.97 -0.53
N GLU A 98 -11.89 -9.16 0.47
CA GLU A 98 -12.70 -7.95 0.34
C GLU A 98 -11.84 -6.75 -0.03
N SER A 99 -12.38 -5.87 -0.88
CA SER A 99 -11.71 -4.66 -1.34
C SER A 99 -12.65 -3.47 -1.32
N LEU A 100 -12.35 -2.52 -0.45
CA LEU A 100 -13.06 -1.25 -0.39
C LEU A 100 -12.96 -0.47 -1.71
N HIS A 101 -11.85 -0.61 -2.44
CA HIS A 101 -11.68 0.02 -3.76
C HIS A 101 -12.71 -0.49 -4.77
N LYS A 102 -12.94 -1.81 -4.82
CA LYS A 102 -13.95 -2.41 -5.70
C LYS A 102 -15.36 -1.96 -5.34
N ASP A 103 -15.67 -1.95 -4.05
CA ASP A 103 -17.00 -1.58 -3.56
C ASP A 103 -17.33 -0.11 -3.90
N ILE A 104 -16.37 0.78 -3.71
CA ILE A 104 -16.55 2.19 -4.04
C ILE A 104 -16.67 2.39 -5.55
N LEU A 105 -15.87 1.70 -6.35
CA LEU A 105 -15.92 1.78 -7.80
C LEU A 105 -17.29 1.34 -8.32
N ALA A 106 -17.78 0.18 -7.89
CA ALA A 106 -19.09 -0.35 -8.26
C ALA A 106 -20.22 0.63 -7.92
N LYS A 107 -20.22 1.17 -6.69
CA LYS A 107 -21.23 2.17 -6.27
C LYS A 107 -21.14 3.45 -7.11
N SER A 108 -19.95 3.86 -7.52
CA SER A 108 -19.76 5.06 -8.34
C SER A 108 -20.26 4.85 -9.77
N GLU A 109 -20.02 3.68 -10.34
CA GLU A 109 -20.52 3.30 -11.67
C GLU A 109 -22.04 3.22 -11.70
N ASP A 110 -22.66 2.60 -10.69
CA ASP A 110 -24.11 2.53 -10.54
C ASP A 110 -24.72 3.93 -10.41
N ALA A 111 -24.13 4.78 -9.59
CA ALA A 111 -24.61 6.15 -9.42
C ALA A 111 -24.48 6.99 -10.72
N LEU A 112 -23.43 6.76 -11.51
CA LEU A 112 -23.25 7.39 -12.80
C LEU A 112 -24.30 6.93 -13.83
N ALA A 113 -24.57 5.62 -13.86
CA ALA A 113 -25.57 5.03 -14.76
C ALA A 113 -26.99 5.58 -14.49
N GLN A 114 -27.34 5.83 -13.22
CA GLN A 114 -28.63 6.42 -12.83
C GLN A 114 -28.79 7.89 -13.25
N ARG A 115 -27.69 8.60 -13.53
CA ARG A 115 -27.71 10.02 -13.96
C ARG A 115 -27.76 10.21 -15.47
N ARG A 116 -27.64 9.16 -16.22
CA ARG A 116 -27.74 9.14 -17.69
C ARG A 116 -29.15 8.79 -18.14
#